data_5a3baa2be00db0404060b6166e86a14d
#
_entry.id   5a3baa2be00db0404060b6166e86a14d
#
_cell.length_a   1.000
_cell.length_b   1.000
_cell.length_c   1.000
_cell.angle_alpha   90.00
_cell.angle_beta   90.00
_cell.angle_gamma   90.00
#
_symmetry.space_group_name_H-M   'P 1'
#
loop_
_entity.id
_entity.type
_entity.pdbx_description
1 polymer ?
#
loop_
_entity_poly.entity_id
_entity_poly.type
_entity_poly.pdbx_seq_one_letter_code
_entity_poly.pdbx_strand_id
1 'polypeptide(L)'
;MKKVAIVTGANGGMGYEEAKEALLQGYHTVMACYCPSRSEARRQQMIEETGCTDVEIMALDLSNLQSVRDFADQIKAKFGHVDVLMNNAGTLETGLHTTVDGLERTVAVNYVGPYLLTRLLVPLMGKGSRIVNMSSCSYILGKLKFPEFFTRGRKGFWQRILVYSNSKLAFTLFSLDLAKRIKGQGITVNAADPGVVNTKIIHLQHKLLDPLADLFFRPLIRTPRQGADTAIHLMFDEDKEGQTGTFCRSNKIVKLGDKYVHHKQMQELWDRTEKLVQKFLE
;
A
#
# COMPACT_ATOMS: atom_id res chain seq x y z
N MET A 1 26.33 4.06 1.89
CA MET A 1 25.24 4.90 1.36
C MET A 1 24.14 5.01 2.39
N LYS A 2 23.41 6.13 2.43
CA LYS A 2 22.29 6.30 3.37
C LYS A 2 21.12 5.42 2.94
N LYS A 3 20.49 4.72 3.87
CA LYS A 3 19.32 3.86 3.56
C LYS A 3 18.15 4.69 3.05
N VAL A 4 17.38 4.16 2.10
CA VAL A 4 16.26 4.83 1.45
C VAL A 4 14.95 4.11 1.77
N ALA A 5 13.98 4.86 2.30
CA ALA A 5 12.61 4.39 2.53
C ALA A 5 11.62 5.15 1.63
N ILE A 6 10.76 4.44 0.95
CA ILE A 6 9.69 4.98 0.12
C ILE A 6 8.36 4.64 0.77
N VAL A 7 7.52 5.66 1.03
CA VAL A 7 6.18 5.49 1.61
C VAL A 7 5.15 6.10 0.67
N THR A 8 4.24 5.29 0.14
CA THR A 8 3.18 5.79 -0.74
C THR A 8 2.00 6.35 0.06
N GLY A 9 1.45 7.48 -0.38
CA GLY A 9 0.37 8.16 0.35
C GLY A 9 0.82 8.78 1.67
N ALA A 10 2.07 9.20 1.77
CA ALA A 10 2.73 9.69 2.99
C ALA A 10 2.25 11.07 3.47
N ASN A 11 1.32 11.72 2.77
CA ASN A 11 0.84 13.07 3.13
C ASN A 11 -0.31 13.09 4.15
N GLY A 12 -0.68 11.96 4.73
CA GLY A 12 -1.71 11.92 5.76
C GLY A 12 -2.01 10.53 6.28
N GLY A 13 -2.82 10.46 7.34
CA GLY A 13 -3.21 9.21 7.96
C GLY A 13 -2.01 8.36 8.40
N MET A 14 -2.09 7.06 8.15
CA MET A 14 -1.04 6.11 8.50
C MET A 14 0.26 6.36 7.77
N GLY A 15 0.20 6.71 6.46
CA GLY A 15 1.39 6.96 5.66
C GLY A 15 2.26 8.11 6.18
N TYR A 16 1.67 9.12 6.82
CA TYR A 16 2.42 10.17 7.50
C TYR A 16 3.21 9.61 8.69
N GLU A 17 2.58 8.78 9.52
CA GLU A 17 3.24 8.17 10.69
C GLU A 17 4.35 7.19 10.27
N GLU A 18 4.12 6.42 9.21
CA GLU A 18 5.11 5.51 8.63
C GLU A 18 6.33 6.26 8.07
N ALA A 19 6.10 7.35 7.33
CA ALA A 19 7.17 8.18 6.80
C ALA A 19 7.93 8.91 7.91
N LYS A 20 7.23 9.41 8.93
CA LYS A 20 7.84 10.03 10.11
C LYS A 20 8.74 9.04 10.86
N GLU A 21 8.27 7.81 11.04
CA GLU A 21 9.10 6.77 11.68
C GLU A 21 10.34 6.45 10.84
N ALA A 22 10.20 6.30 9.51
CA ALA A 22 11.36 6.08 8.63
C ALA A 22 12.41 7.18 8.78
N LEU A 23 11.96 8.44 8.88
CA LEU A 23 12.86 9.58 9.08
C LEU A 23 13.56 9.52 10.46
N LEU A 24 12.84 9.17 11.52
CA LEU A 24 13.39 8.99 12.87
C LEU A 24 14.39 7.82 12.95
N GLN A 25 14.18 6.77 12.15
CA GLN A 25 15.12 5.64 12.01
C GLN A 25 16.35 5.98 11.14
N GLY A 26 16.49 7.25 10.72
CA GLY A 26 17.65 7.74 9.98
C GLY A 26 17.66 7.42 8.48
N TYR A 27 16.53 7.00 7.90
CA TYR A 27 16.43 6.80 6.46
C TYR A 27 16.31 8.14 5.73
N HIS A 28 16.84 8.20 4.50
CA HIS A 28 16.36 9.18 3.55
C HIS A 28 14.92 8.78 3.15
N THR A 29 13.96 9.63 3.48
CA THR A 29 12.53 9.29 3.37
C THR A 29 11.89 9.95 2.17
N VAL A 30 11.39 9.14 1.23
CA VAL A 30 10.62 9.61 0.06
C VAL A 30 9.13 9.52 0.37
N MET A 31 8.49 10.68 0.51
CA MET A 31 7.04 10.82 0.58
C MET A 31 6.47 10.75 -0.85
N ALA A 32 6.06 9.56 -1.30
CA ALA A 32 5.47 9.37 -2.62
C ALA A 32 3.99 9.76 -2.58
N CYS A 33 3.65 10.90 -3.17
CA CYS A 33 2.34 11.56 -3.02
C CYS A 33 1.68 11.88 -4.35
N TYR A 34 0.36 11.68 -4.44
CA TYR A 34 -0.44 12.04 -5.62
C TYR A 34 -0.34 13.53 -5.99
N CYS A 35 -0.35 14.42 -4.99
CA CYS A 35 -0.30 15.86 -5.18
C CYS A 35 0.81 16.47 -4.31
N PRO A 36 2.02 16.69 -4.85
CA PRO A 36 3.15 17.26 -4.11
C PRO A 36 2.85 18.60 -3.43
N SER A 37 2.21 19.53 -4.13
CA SER A 37 1.90 20.86 -3.59
C SER A 37 1.02 20.82 -2.33
N ARG A 38 0.10 19.85 -2.24
CA ARG A 38 -0.74 19.66 -1.04
C ARG A 38 0.00 18.93 0.08
N SER A 39 1.14 18.36 -0.22
CA SER A 39 1.92 17.54 0.73
C SER A 39 3.03 18.34 1.42
N GLU A 40 3.38 19.53 0.89
CA GLU A 40 4.50 20.33 1.40
C GLU A 40 4.31 20.77 2.87
N ALA A 41 3.12 21.21 3.24
CA ALA A 41 2.82 21.54 4.64
C ALA A 41 3.00 20.35 5.58
N ARG A 42 2.74 19.12 5.09
CA ARG A 42 2.95 17.90 5.87
C ARG A 42 4.42 17.54 5.99
N ARG A 43 5.20 17.73 4.92
CA ARG A 43 6.66 17.55 4.98
C ARG A 43 7.28 18.52 5.98
N GLN A 44 6.90 19.79 5.93
CA GLN A 44 7.38 20.79 6.86
C GLN A 44 7.02 20.45 8.31
N GLN A 45 5.77 20.05 8.57
CA GLN A 45 5.34 19.57 9.88
C GLN A 45 6.19 18.39 10.37
N MET A 46 6.50 17.43 9.48
CA MET A 46 7.34 16.27 9.83
C MET A 46 8.75 16.69 10.23
N ILE A 47 9.33 17.67 9.53
CA ILE A 47 10.65 18.25 9.88
C ILE A 47 10.59 18.93 11.25
N GLU A 48 9.56 19.70 11.52
CA GLU A 48 9.37 20.39 12.81
C GLU A 48 9.20 19.40 13.99
N GLU A 49 8.41 18.31 13.77
CA GLU A 49 8.18 17.29 14.78
C GLU A 49 9.38 16.40 15.07
N THR A 50 10.24 16.18 14.07
CA THR A 50 11.36 15.22 14.18
C THR A 50 12.73 15.89 14.32
N GLY A 51 12.85 17.16 13.93
CA GLY A 51 14.13 17.84 13.79
C GLY A 51 15.01 17.31 12.64
N CYS A 52 14.50 16.38 11.82
CA CYS A 52 15.21 15.75 10.71
C CYS A 52 14.78 16.32 9.37
N THR A 53 15.74 16.63 8.49
CA THR A 53 15.48 17.26 7.18
C THR A 53 15.59 16.31 5.99
N ASP A 54 15.98 15.06 6.21
CA ASP A 54 16.22 14.05 5.16
C ASP A 54 14.94 13.45 4.60
N VAL A 55 13.99 14.32 4.25
CA VAL A 55 12.69 13.94 3.71
C VAL A 55 12.35 14.78 2.50
N GLU A 56 11.92 14.12 1.43
CA GLU A 56 11.48 14.79 0.22
C GLU A 56 10.15 14.25 -0.28
N ILE A 57 9.46 15.08 -1.08
CA ILE A 57 8.21 14.70 -1.74
C ILE A 57 8.51 14.40 -3.21
N MET A 58 8.02 13.26 -3.69
CA MET A 58 8.03 12.92 -5.10
C MET A 58 6.62 12.60 -5.58
N ALA A 59 6.29 13.05 -6.80
CA ALA A 59 4.97 12.84 -7.39
C ALA A 59 4.76 11.36 -7.76
N LEU A 60 3.65 10.79 -7.34
CA LEU A 60 3.24 9.43 -7.70
C LEU A 60 1.72 9.32 -7.77
N ASP A 61 1.20 9.09 -8.98
CA ASP A 61 -0.21 8.74 -9.21
C ASP A 61 -0.33 7.23 -9.51
N LEU A 62 -0.73 6.46 -8.51
CA LEU A 62 -0.93 5.01 -8.65
C LEU A 62 -2.12 4.63 -9.56
N SER A 63 -2.96 5.61 -9.95
CA SER A 63 -4.02 5.40 -10.93
C SER A 63 -3.57 5.62 -12.39
N ASN A 64 -2.32 6.02 -12.60
CA ASN A 64 -1.71 6.23 -13.91
C ASN A 64 -0.40 5.42 -13.98
N LEU A 65 -0.39 4.37 -14.76
CA LEU A 65 0.74 3.44 -14.83
C LEU A 65 2.02 4.08 -15.41
N GLN A 66 1.88 5.09 -16.26
CA GLN A 66 3.03 5.87 -16.74
C GLN A 66 3.65 6.68 -15.58
N SER A 67 2.83 7.31 -14.73
CA SER A 67 3.33 8.01 -13.53
C SER A 67 4.08 7.08 -12.58
N VAL A 68 3.65 5.81 -12.47
CA VAL A 68 4.35 4.79 -11.67
C VAL A 68 5.71 4.47 -12.27
N ARG A 69 5.80 4.33 -13.60
CA ARG A 69 7.05 4.10 -14.32
C ARG A 69 8.01 5.28 -14.15
N ASP A 70 7.54 6.50 -14.42
CA ASP A 70 8.34 7.72 -14.31
C ASP A 70 8.90 7.91 -12.90
N PHE A 71 8.10 7.61 -11.87
CA PHE A 71 8.54 7.63 -10.48
C PHE A 71 9.65 6.62 -10.21
N ALA A 72 9.49 5.38 -10.67
CA ALA A 72 10.51 4.34 -10.47
C ALA A 72 11.83 4.68 -11.17
N ASP A 73 11.77 5.26 -12.38
CA ASP A 73 12.95 5.72 -13.11
C ASP A 73 13.67 6.87 -12.38
N GLN A 74 12.92 7.81 -11.78
CA GLN A 74 13.49 8.88 -10.94
C GLN A 74 14.17 8.30 -9.69
N ILE A 75 13.56 7.31 -9.01
CA ILE A 75 14.16 6.63 -7.86
C ILE A 75 15.46 5.95 -8.28
N LYS A 76 15.45 5.21 -9.40
CA LYS A 76 16.64 4.54 -9.94
C LYS A 76 17.76 5.52 -10.24
N ALA A 77 17.45 6.61 -10.92
CA ALA A 77 18.44 7.64 -11.30
C ALA A 77 19.03 8.36 -10.10
N LYS A 78 18.21 8.64 -9.06
CA LYS A 78 18.61 9.45 -7.92
C LYS A 78 19.33 8.66 -6.84
N PHE A 79 18.84 7.45 -6.52
CA PHE A 79 19.35 6.67 -5.38
C PHE A 79 20.06 5.39 -5.78
N GLY A 80 19.61 4.72 -6.85
CA GLY A 80 20.14 3.45 -7.32
C GLY A 80 19.86 2.25 -6.40
N HIS A 81 19.25 2.47 -5.23
CA HIS A 81 18.87 1.42 -4.29
C HIS A 81 17.63 1.82 -3.47
N VAL A 82 16.92 0.82 -2.91
CA VAL A 82 15.77 0.98 -2.02
C VAL A 82 15.87 -0.05 -0.89
N ASP A 83 15.80 0.41 0.35
CA ASP A 83 15.87 -0.48 1.53
C ASP A 83 14.49 -0.82 2.07
N VAL A 84 13.54 0.14 2.04
CA VAL A 84 12.17 -0.08 2.49
C VAL A 84 11.18 0.49 1.47
N LEU A 85 10.24 -0.35 1.04
CA LEU A 85 9.06 0.05 0.27
C LEU A 85 7.80 -0.19 1.09
N MET A 86 7.14 0.89 1.51
CA MET A 86 5.84 0.86 2.16
C MET A 86 4.75 1.23 1.17
N ASN A 87 4.03 0.25 0.66
CA ASN A 87 2.84 0.42 -0.15
C ASN A 87 1.62 0.67 0.74
N ASN A 88 1.47 1.90 1.23
CA ASN A 88 0.38 2.30 2.13
C ASN A 88 -0.81 2.91 1.38
N ALA A 89 -0.58 3.63 0.29
CA ALA A 89 -1.63 4.34 -0.43
C ALA A 89 -2.82 3.43 -0.76
N GLY A 90 -4.02 3.97 -0.59
CA GLY A 90 -5.25 3.26 -0.92
C GLY A 90 -6.44 4.20 -0.99
N THR A 91 -7.45 3.81 -1.75
CA THR A 91 -8.70 4.55 -1.91
C THR A 91 -9.92 3.63 -1.90
N LEU A 92 -11.06 4.21 -1.59
CA LEU A 92 -12.39 3.65 -1.79
C LEU A 92 -13.23 4.70 -2.53
N GLU A 93 -13.30 4.57 -3.84
CA GLU A 93 -13.96 5.57 -4.69
C GLU A 93 -15.47 5.64 -4.46
N THR A 94 -16.04 6.85 -4.57
CA THR A 94 -17.46 7.09 -4.33
C THR A 94 -18.34 6.89 -5.56
N GLY A 95 -17.75 6.70 -6.74
CA GLY A 95 -18.43 6.55 -8.02
C GLY A 95 -17.81 5.49 -8.91
N LEU A 96 -18.19 5.49 -10.17
CA LEU A 96 -17.53 4.74 -11.22
C LEU A 96 -16.47 5.64 -11.85
N HIS A 97 -15.22 5.33 -11.58
CA HIS A 97 -14.09 6.06 -12.13
C HIS A 97 -13.16 5.10 -12.87
N THR A 98 -12.99 5.35 -14.15
CA THR A 98 -12.03 4.63 -14.99
C THR A 98 -10.77 5.46 -15.14
N THR A 99 -9.62 4.83 -14.99
CA THR A 99 -8.31 5.49 -15.14
C THR A 99 -7.97 5.71 -16.62
N VAL A 100 -6.91 6.44 -16.88
CA VAL A 100 -6.38 6.63 -18.27
C VAL A 100 -5.93 5.30 -18.90
N ASP A 101 -5.61 4.30 -18.08
CA ASP A 101 -5.25 2.96 -18.52
C ASP A 101 -6.46 2.02 -18.67
N GLY A 102 -7.69 2.53 -18.53
CA GLY A 102 -8.91 1.73 -18.67
C GLY A 102 -9.27 0.87 -17.46
N LEU A 103 -8.62 1.10 -16.31
CA LEU A 103 -8.83 0.33 -15.09
C LEU A 103 -9.90 0.96 -14.18
N GLU A 104 -10.56 0.13 -13.37
CA GLU A 104 -11.33 0.63 -12.24
C GLU A 104 -10.39 1.29 -11.23
N ARG A 105 -10.69 2.53 -10.79
CA ARG A 105 -9.74 3.36 -10.05
C ARG A 105 -9.35 2.80 -8.70
N THR A 106 -10.29 2.17 -7.95
CA THR A 106 -9.95 1.52 -6.67
C THR A 106 -8.99 0.36 -6.89
N VAL A 107 -9.21 -0.44 -7.93
CA VAL A 107 -8.32 -1.57 -8.29
C VAL A 107 -6.96 -1.06 -8.76
N ALA A 108 -6.93 0.02 -9.54
CA ALA A 108 -5.69 0.64 -10.00
C ALA A 108 -4.84 1.12 -8.82
N VAL A 109 -5.41 1.95 -7.93
CA VAL A 109 -4.68 2.55 -6.81
C VAL A 109 -4.29 1.52 -5.75
N ASN A 110 -5.18 0.55 -5.43
CA ASN A 110 -4.96 -0.37 -4.32
C ASN A 110 -4.19 -1.63 -4.71
N TYR A 111 -4.08 -1.93 -6.01
CA TYR A 111 -3.47 -3.18 -6.45
C TYR A 111 -2.53 -3.01 -7.66
N VAL A 112 -3.03 -2.58 -8.83
CA VAL A 112 -2.22 -2.62 -10.07
C VAL A 112 -1.05 -1.65 -10.02
N GLY A 113 -1.27 -0.40 -9.55
CA GLY A 113 -0.21 0.60 -9.38
C GLY A 113 0.87 0.15 -8.39
N PRO A 114 0.51 -0.28 -7.15
CA PRO A 114 1.48 -0.85 -6.22
C PRO A 114 2.17 -2.13 -6.72
N TYR A 115 1.48 -2.97 -7.48
CA TYR A 115 2.07 -4.12 -8.15
C TYR A 115 3.19 -3.66 -9.09
N LEU A 116 2.89 -2.76 -10.03
CA LEU A 116 3.86 -2.23 -10.99
C LEU A 116 5.03 -1.55 -10.27
N LEU A 117 4.74 -0.66 -9.31
CA LEU A 117 5.77 0.02 -8.52
C LEU A 117 6.73 -0.97 -7.87
N THR A 118 6.18 -1.98 -7.20
CA THR A 118 6.98 -3.02 -6.53
C THR A 118 7.84 -3.78 -7.53
N ARG A 119 7.28 -4.18 -8.68
CA ARG A 119 8.02 -4.89 -9.74
C ARG A 119 9.17 -4.07 -10.30
N LEU A 120 8.99 -2.76 -10.47
CA LEU A 120 10.02 -1.85 -10.96
C LEU A 120 11.12 -1.58 -9.92
N LEU A 121 10.77 -1.58 -8.62
CA LEU A 121 11.73 -1.27 -7.54
C LEU A 121 12.47 -2.51 -7.00
N VAL A 122 11.91 -3.72 -7.12
CA VAL A 122 12.59 -4.96 -6.67
C VAL A 122 14.02 -5.09 -7.20
N PRO A 123 14.34 -4.76 -8.47
CA PRO A 123 15.73 -4.79 -8.97
C PRO A 123 16.70 -3.83 -8.28
N LEU A 124 16.18 -2.81 -7.55
CA LEU A 124 16.96 -1.86 -6.76
C LEU A 124 17.08 -2.28 -5.29
N MET A 125 16.46 -3.39 -4.91
CA MET A 125 16.43 -3.89 -3.53
C MET A 125 17.43 -5.05 -3.38
N GLY A 126 17.99 -5.17 -2.18
CA GLY A 126 18.97 -6.20 -1.87
C GLY A 126 18.69 -6.92 -0.56
N LYS A 127 19.68 -7.70 -0.10
CA LYS A 127 19.58 -8.40 1.19
C LYS A 127 19.32 -7.43 2.33
N GLY A 128 18.27 -7.73 3.13
CA GLY A 128 17.82 -6.90 4.24
C GLY A 128 16.77 -5.86 3.85
N SER A 129 16.48 -5.67 2.56
CA SER A 129 15.40 -4.78 2.14
C SER A 129 14.03 -5.36 2.49
N ARG A 130 13.07 -4.47 2.73
CA ARG A 130 11.73 -4.84 3.19
C ARG A 130 10.63 -4.21 2.33
N ILE A 131 9.67 -5.03 1.93
CA ILE A 131 8.44 -4.60 1.27
C ILE A 131 7.28 -4.85 2.23
N VAL A 132 6.54 -3.80 2.56
CA VAL A 132 5.36 -3.89 3.41
C VAL A 132 4.15 -3.38 2.62
N ASN A 133 3.13 -4.22 2.51
CA ASN A 133 1.92 -3.94 1.75
C ASN A 133 0.74 -3.72 2.69
N MET A 134 0.14 -2.52 2.68
CA MET A 134 -1.03 -2.21 3.49
C MET A 134 -2.27 -2.93 2.96
N SER A 135 -2.63 -4.02 3.60
CA SER A 135 -3.83 -4.79 3.31
C SER A 135 -5.05 -4.27 4.11
N SER A 136 -6.00 -5.11 4.37
CA SER A 136 -7.19 -4.86 5.19
C SER A 136 -7.89 -6.18 5.49
N CYS A 137 -8.55 -6.32 6.65
CA CYS A 137 -9.42 -7.46 6.95
C CYS A 137 -10.54 -7.68 5.92
N SER A 138 -10.87 -6.65 5.14
CA SER A 138 -11.88 -6.73 4.07
C SER A 138 -11.52 -7.73 2.97
N TYR A 139 -10.25 -8.18 2.85
CA TYR A 139 -9.85 -9.23 1.90
C TYR A 139 -10.72 -10.49 2.00
N ILE A 140 -11.27 -10.77 3.18
CA ILE A 140 -12.14 -11.93 3.44
C ILE A 140 -13.40 -11.93 2.58
N LEU A 141 -13.93 -10.73 2.27
CA LEU A 141 -15.11 -10.54 1.44
C LEU A 141 -14.78 -10.49 -0.07
N GLY A 142 -13.49 -10.43 -0.39
CA GLY A 142 -13.00 -10.29 -1.76
C GLY A 142 -13.26 -11.54 -2.61
N LYS A 143 -13.51 -11.31 -3.90
CA LYS A 143 -13.66 -12.35 -4.94
C LYS A 143 -13.01 -11.84 -6.22
N LEU A 144 -12.18 -12.67 -6.83
CA LEU A 144 -11.59 -12.38 -8.13
C LEU A 144 -12.51 -12.96 -9.23
N LYS A 145 -13.04 -12.09 -10.08
CA LYS A 145 -13.85 -12.47 -11.24
C LYS A 145 -13.20 -11.92 -12.50
N PHE A 146 -12.45 -12.73 -13.20
CA PHE A 146 -11.79 -12.34 -14.43
C PHE A 146 -12.70 -12.51 -15.65
N PRO A 147 -12.55 -11.63 -16.69
CA PRO A 147 -11.63 -10.49 -16.79
C PRO A 147 -12.10 -9.22 -16.07
N GLU A 148 -13.35 -9.15 -15.60
CA GLU A 148 -14.01 -7.93 -15.12
C GLU A 148 -13.37 -7.33 -13.85
N PHE A 149 -12.54 -8.10 -13.13
CA PHE A 149 -11.87 -7.64 -11.91
C PHE A 149 -11.14 -6.30 -12.09
N PHE A 150 -10.47 -6.10 -13.21
CA PHE A 150 -9.65 -4.92 -13.45
C PHE A 150 -10.44 -3.68 -13.89
N THR A 151 -11.61 -3.87 -14.49
CA THR A 151 -12.31 -2.79 -15.22
C THR A 151 -13.71 -2.48 -14.70
N ARG A 152 -14.31 -3.39 -13.96
CA ARG A 152 -15.71 -3.29 -13.57
C ARG A 152 -15.90 -2.59 -12.23
N GLY A 153 -16.14 -1.28 -12.27
CA GLY A 153 -16.67 -0.54 -11.14
C GLY A 153 -18.13 -0.86 -10.83
N ARG A 154 -18.59 -0.48 -9.65
CA ARG A 154 -19.97 -0.70 -9.19
C ARG A 154 -20.50 0.52 -8.47
N LYS A 155 -21.79 0.87 -8.72
CA LYS A 155 -22.49 1.94 -8.01
C LYS A 155 -23.06 1.44 -6.68
N GLY A 156 -23.20 2.34 -5.72
CA GLY A 156 -23.79 2.06 -4.41
C GLY A 156 -22.76 1.63 -3.34
N PHE A 157 -23.09 1.93 -2.10
CA PHE A 157 -22.17 1.78 -0.95
C PHE A 157 -21.62 0.34 -0.80
N TRP A 158 -22.51 -0.65 -0.71
CA TRP A 158 -22.11 -2.07 -0.56
C TRP A 158 -21.31 -2.59 -1.75
N GLN A 159 -21.65 -2.15 -2.95
CA GLN A 159 -20.96 -2.57 -4.16
C GLN A 159 -19.53 -2.03 -4.20
N ARG A 160 -19.30 -0.82 -3.71
CA ARG A 160 -17.96 -0.21 -3.58
C ARG A 160 -17.10 -0.96 -2.57
N ILE A 161 -17.68 -1.33 -1.42
CA ILE A 161 -16.99 -2.18 -0.43
C ILE A 161 -16.55 -3.50 -1.06
N LEU A 162 -17.35 -4.10 -1.94
CA LEU A 162 -16.95 -5.32 -2.64
C LEU A 162 -15.79 -5.09 -3.61
N VAL A 163 -15.78 -3.97 -4.37
CA VAL A 163 -14.65 -3.62 -5.25
C VAL A 163 -13.38 -3.40 -4.42
N TYR A 164 -13.49 -2.66 -3.32
CA TYR A 164 -12.39 -2.45 -2.37
C TYR A 164 -11.88 -3.79 -1.81
N SER A 165 -12.79 -4.64 -1.36
CA SER A 165 -12.45 -5.96 -0.80
C SER A 165 -11.75 -6.86 -1.84
N ASN A 166 -12.20 -6.80 -3.11
CA ASN A 166 -11.57 -7.50 -4.21
C ASN A 166 -10.13 -7.01 -4.42
N SER A 167 -9.91 -5.67 -4.40
CA SER A 167 -8.57 -5.09 -4.52
C SER A 167 -7.65 -5.48 -3.36
N LYS A 168 -8.18 -5.54 -2.13
CA LYS A 168 -7.41 -5.96 -0.95
C LYS A 168 -7.13 -7.46 -0.92
N LEU A 169 -8.04 -8.30 -1.44
CA LEU A 169 -7.75 -9.71 -1.68
C LEU A 169 -6.61 -9.86 -2.69
N ALA A 170 -6.70 -9.20 -3.86
CA ALA A 170 -5.66 -9.25 -4.87
C ALA A 170 -4.30 -8.82 -4.31
N PHE A 171 -4.26 -7.75 -3.53
CA PHE A 171 -3.02 -7.24 -2.94
C PHE A 171 -2.45 -8.17 -1.86
N THR A 172 -3.31 -8.81 -1.06
CA THR A 172 -2.87 -9.84 -0.11
C THR A 172 -2.27 -11.05 -0.84
N LEU A 173 -2.94 -11.55 -1.90
CA LEU A 173 -2.43 -12.66 -2.69
C LEU A 173 -1.12 -12.33 -3.40
N PHE A 174 -1.00 -11.12 -3.95
CA PHE A 174 0.25 -10.61 -4.52
C PHE A 174 1.39 -10.62 -3.50
N SER A 175 1.13 -10.16 -2.28
CA SER A 175 2.16 -10.14 -1.22
C SER A 175 2.68 -11.54 -0.91
N LEU A 176 1.78 -12.52 -0.80
CA LEU A 176 2.14 -13.92 -0.53
C LEU A 176 2.89 -14.55 -1.71
N ASP A 177 2.47 -14.26 -2.94
CA ASP A 177 3.06 -14.83 -4.15
C ASP A 177 4.41 -14.20 -4.45
N LEU A 178 4.55 -12.88 -4.33
CA LEU A 178 5.82 -12.19 -4.49
C LEU A 178 6.86 -12.70 -3.51
N ALA A 179 6.50 -12.89 -2.23
CA ALA A 179 7.41 -13.45 -1.23
C ALA A 179 7.97 -14.83 -1.65
N LYS A 180 7.15 -15.66 -2.29
CA LYS A 180 7.58 -16.97 -2.83
C LYS A 180 8.51 -16.80 -4.03
N ARG A 181 8.17 -15.89 -4.97
CA ARG A 181 8.89 -15.69 -6.22
C ARG A 181 10.28 -15.12 -6.03
N ILE A 182 10.46 -14.22 -5.05
CA ILE A 182 11.78 -13.61 -4.75
C ILE A 182 12.48 -14.28 -3.56
N LYS A 183 12.04 -15.49 -3.18
CA LYS A 183 12.68 -16.28 -2.13
C LYS A 183 14.18 -16.48 -2.46
N GLY A 184 15.04 -16.21 -1.49
CA GLY A 184 16.49 -16.34 -1.66
C GLY A 184 17.20 -15.04 -2.06
N GLN A 185 16.49 -13.98 -2.44
CA GLN A 185 17.10 -12.68 -2.72
C GLN A 185 17.43 -11.88 -1.44
N GLY A 186 16.99 -12.37 -0.27
CA GLY A 186 17.19 -11.69 1.01
C GLY A 186 16.27 -10.48 1.23
N ILE A 187 15.26 -10.30 0.38
CA ILE A 187 14.21 -9.30 0.49
C ILE A 187 13.01 -9.91 1.19
N THR A 188 12.43 -9.20 2.16
CA THR A 188 11.19 -9.65 2.81
C THR A 188 9.97 -8.95 2.23
N VAL A 189 8.85 -9.68 2.11
CA VAL A 189 7.55 -9.15 1.65
C VAL A 189 6.47 -9.58 2.62
N ASN A 190 5.83 -8.60 3.27
CA ASN A 190 4.78 -8.89 4.25
C ASN A 190 3.57 -7.99 4.04
N ALA A 191 2.39 -8.47 4.44
CA ALA A 191 1.16 -7.69 4.43
C ALA A 191 0.80 -7.25 5.85
N ALA A 192 0.49 -5.96 6.02
CA ALA A 192 0.00 -5.39 7.28
C ALA A 192 -1.50 -5.10 7.20
N ASP A 193 -2.24 -5.49 8.22
CA ASP A 193 -3.63 -5.09 8.41
C ASP A 193 -3.72 -4.08 9.56
N PRO A 194 -4.15 -2.85 9.28
CA PRO A 194 -4.18 -1.77 10.26
C PRO A 194 -5.33 -1.93 11.28
N GLY A 195 -6.26 -2.86 11.03
CA GLY A 195 -7.55 -2.90 11.71
C GLY A 195 -8.49 -1.78 11.21
N VAL A 196 -9.45 -1.40 12.05
CA VAL A 196 -10.37 -0.30 11.74
C VAL A 196 -9.74 1.01 12.19
N VAL A 197 -9.36 1.86 11.24
CA VAL A 197 -8.67 3.12 11.49
C VAL A 197 -9.55 4.30 11.08
N ASN A 198 -9.54 5.36 11.86
CA ASN A 198 -10.21 6.62 11.50
C ASN A 198 -9.46 7.30 10.33
N THR A 199 -9.78 6.88 9.14
CA THR A 199 -9.26 7.48 7.91
C THR A 199 -10.42 8.06 7.11
N LYS A 200 -10.13 9.04 6.25
CA LYS A 200 -11.11 9.67 5.34
C LYS A 200 -11.83 8.66 4.42
N ILE A 201 -11.37 7.42 4.40
CA ILE A 201 -11.95 6.31 3.61
C ILE A 201 -13.32 5.87 4.16
N ILE A 202 -13.60 6.04 5.47
CA ILE A 202 -14.80 5.49 6.15
C ILE A 202 -15.96 6.50 6.25
N HIS A 203 -15.85 7.71 5.69
CA HIS A 203 -16.99 8.61 5.70
C HIS A 203 -18.15 8.04 4.87
N LEU A 204 -19.24 7.65 5.56
CA LEU A 204 -20.46 7.12 4.97
C LEU A 204 -21.19 8.15 4.10
N GLN A 205 -20.82 9.44 4.23
CA GLN A 205 -21.49 10.59 3.59
C GLN A 205 -23.00 10.65 3.86
N HIS A 206 -23.42 10.14 5.02
CA HIS A 206 -24.83 10.16 5.42
C HIS A 206 -25.02 11.08 6.62
N LYS A 207 -25.64 12.24 6.39
CA LYS A 207 -25.76 13.37 7.38
C LYS A 207 -26.32 12.96 8.75
N LEU A 208 -27.09 11.87 8.85
CA LEU A 208 -27.73 11.40 10.08
C LEU A 208 -27.02 10.21 10.72
N LEU A 209 -26.27 9.43 9.96
CA LEU A 209 -25.61 8.21 10.46
C LEU A 209 -24.15 8.47 10.86
N ASP A 210 -23.48 9.47 10.27
CA ASP A 210 -22.09 9.81 10.59
C ASP A 210 -21.93 10.26 12.05
N PRO A 211 -22.79 11.10 12.68
CA PRO A 211 -22.66 11.46 14.09
C PRO A 211 -22.90 10.30 15.05
N LEU A 212 -23.82 9.38 14.74
CA LEU A 212 -24.10 8.20 15.54
C LEU A 212 -22.97 7.16 15.40
N ALA A 213 -22.48 6.96 14.18
CA ALA A 213 -21.32 6.12 13.93
C ALA A 213 -20.08 6.68 14.66
N ASP A 214 -19.87 7.98 14.63
CA ASP A 214 -18.79 8.64 15.37
C ASP A 214 -18.90 8.43 16.89
N LEU A 215 -20.10 8.55 17.47
CA LEU A 215 -20.29 8.42 18.90
C LEU A 215 -20.10 6.99 19.41
N PHE A 216 -20.61 5.99 18.69
CA PHE A 216 -20.59 4.58 19.12
C PHE A 216 -19.35 3.81 18.66
N PHE A 217 -18.74 4.18 17.54
CA PHE A 217 -17.60 3.46 16.99
C PHE A 217 -16.25 4.14 17.22
N ARG A 218 -16.20 5.45 17.53
CA ARG A 218 -14.93 6.16 17.81
C ARG A 218 -14.05 5.51 18.88
N PRO A 219 -14.57 4.98 20.01
CA PRO A 219 -13.70 4.33 20.99
C PRO A 219 -13.02 3.04 20.49
N LEU A 220 -13.57 2.44 19.42
CA LEU A 220 -13.05 1.21 18.80
C LEU A 220 -12.20 1.48 17.56
N ILE A 221 -12.15 2.74 17.10
CA ILE A 221 -11.42 3.15 15.90
C ILE A 221 -10.01 3.58 16.29
N ARG A 222 -9.02 2.95 15.70
CA ARG A 222 -7.60 3.27 15.90
C ARG A 222 -7.25 4.66 15.38
N THR A 223 -6.34 5.34 16.06
CA THR A 223 -5.69 6.53 15.52
C THR A 223 -4.81 6.16 14.32
N PRO A 224 -4.42 7.11 13.46
CA PRO A 224 -3.46 6.84 12.38
C PRO A 224 -2.17 6.19 12.87
N ARG A 225 -1.59 6.65 13.98
CA ARG A 225 -0.38 6.06 14.59
C ARG A 225 -0.62 4.61 15.02
N GLN A 226 -1.73 4.32 15.68
CA GLN A 226 -2.09 2.95 16.07
C GLN A 226 -2.36 2.04 14.87
N GLY A 227 -2.91 2.61 13.78
CA GLY A 227 -3.12 1.87 12.53
C GLY A 227 -1.81 1.55 11.81
N ALA A 228 -0.86 2.47 11.82
CA ALA A 228 0.45 2.32 11.22
C ALA A 228 1.37 1.35 11.99
N ASP A 229 1.11 1.11 13.27
CA ASP A 229 2.00 0.39 14.18
C ASP A 229 2.48 -0.97 13.64
N THR A 230 1.57 -1.78 13.10
CA THR A 230 1.94 -3.09 12.52
C THR A 230 2.84 -2.95 11.28
N ALA A 231 2.59 -1.94 10.45
CA ALA A 231 3.43 -1.69 9.27
C ALA A 231 4.82 -1.19 9.68
N ILE A 232 4.89 -0.27 10.63
CA ILE A 232 6.15 0.25 11.19
C ILE A 232 7.00 -0.87 11.77
N HIS A 233 6.38 -1.76 12.54
CA HIS A 233 7.02 -2.94 13.10
C HIS A 233 7.62 -3.85 12.01
N LEU A 234 6.89 -4.09 10.93
CA LEU A 234 7.39 -4.86 9.79
C LEU A 234 8.48 -4.13 8.99
N MET A 235 8.46 -2.80 8.96
CA MET A 235 9.44 -1.98 8.25
C MET A 235 10.79 -1.95 8.95
N PHE A 236 10.83 -1.92 10.29
CA PHE A 236 12.04 -1.52 11.01
C PHE A 236 12.52 -2.47 12.10
N ASP A 237 11.63 -3.24 12.74
CA ASP A 237 12.02 -4.03 13.90
C ASP A 237 12.97 -5.18 13.53
N GLU A 238 14.00 -5.38 14.34
CA GLU A 238 15.01 -6.41 14.14
C GLU A 238 14.42 -7.83 14.26
N ASP A 239 13.44 -8.02 15.14
CA ASP A 239 12.75 -9.31 15.32
C ASP A 239 11.95 -9.76 14.08
N LYS A 240 11.78 -8.89 13.09
CA LYS A 240 11.15 -9.16 11.79
C LYS A 240 12.17 -9.43 10.68
N GLU A 241 13.45 -9.43 10.98
CA GLU A 241 14.47 -9.77 9.99
C GLU A 241 14.25 -11.19 9.45
N GLY A 242 14.25 -11.33 8.12
CA GLY A 242 13.98 -12.60 7.45
C GLY A 242 12.52 -13.09 7.47
N GLN A 243 11.61 -12.44 8.23
CA GLN A 243 10.19 -12.76 8.20
C GLN A 243 9.59 -12.33 6.85
N THR A 244 9.12 -13.29 6.07
CA THR A 244 8.55 -13.01 4.73
C THR A 244 7.33 -13.89 4.44
N GLY A 245 6.43 -13.40 3.57
CA GLY A 245 5.21 -14.12 3.19
C GLY A 245 4.17 -14.17 4.30
N THR A 246 4.19 -13.21 5.24
CA THR A 246 3.26 -13.19 6.37
C THR A 246 2.19 -12.11 6.21
N PHE A 247 1.05 -12.35 6.87
CA PHE A 247 -0.01 -11.37 7.08
C PHE A 247 -0.06 -11.04 8.57
N CYS A 248 0.15 -9.77 8.92
CA CYS A 248 0.25 -9.34 10.30
C CYS A 248 -0.88 -8.36 10.69
N ARG A 249 -1.35 -8.48 11.92
CA ARG A 249 -2.30 -7.54 12.56
C ARG A 249 -1.93 -7.41 14.02
N SER A 250 -1.95 -6.18 14.55
CA SER A 250 -1.58 -5.89 15.95
C SER A 250 -0.21 -6.51 16.32
N ASN A 251 0.79 -6.33 15.44
CA ASN A 251 2.16 -6.81 15.55
C ASN A 251 2.33 -8.34 15.63
N LYS A 252 1.26 -9.09 15.34
CA LYS A 252 1.25 -10.55 15.37
C LYS A 252 0.97 -11.14 14.00
N ILE A 253 1.60 -12.27 13.70
CA ILE A 253 1.27 -13.06 12.51
C ILE A 253 -0.15 -13.62 12.67
N VAL A 254 -0.99 -13.36 11.68
CA VAL A 254 -2.31 -13.97 11.55
C VAL A 254 -2.20 -15.14 10.60
N LYS A 255 -2.52 -16.32 11.08
CA LYS A 255 -2.56 -17.52 10.24
C LYS A 255 -3.71 -17.41 9.23
N LEU A 256 -3.35 -17.20 7.98
CA LEU A 256 -4.33 -17.23 6.90
C LEU A 256 -4.79 -18.67 6.63
N GLY A 257 -6.08 -18.84 6.33
CA GLY A 257 -6.60 -20.14 5.91
C GLY A 257 -5.99 -20.59 4.58
N ASP A 258 -5.90 -21.92 4.38
CA ASP A 258 -5.28 -22.54 3.19
C ASP A 258 -5.83 -22.02 1.86
N LYS A 259 -7.12 -21.67 1.82
CA LYS A 259 -7.76 -21.07 0.63
C LYS A 259 -7.13 -19.74 0.18
N TYR A 260 -6.37 -19.05 1.03
CA TYR A 260 -5.63 -17.83 0.67
C TYR A 260 -4.17 -18.15 0.37
N VAL A 261 -3.51 -18.98 1.20
CA VAL A 261 -2.10 -19.36 1.02
C VAL A 261 -1.90 -20.16 -0.27
N HIS A 262 -2.90 -20.95 -0.64
CA HIS A 262 -2.96 -21.77 -1.87
C HIS A 262 -4.15 -21.35 -2.75
N HIS A 263 -4.36 -20.04 -2.88
CA HIS A 263 -5.52 -19.56 -3.64
C HIS A 263 -5.43 -19.98 -5.11
N LYS A 264 -6.50 -20.65 -5.59
CA LYS A 264 -6.53 -21.26 -6.93
C LYS A 264 -6.30 -20.28 -8.09
N GLN A 265 -6.60 -19.00 -7.90
CA GLN A 265 -6.44 -17.96 -8.91
C GLN A 265 -5.17 -17.12 -8.69
N MET A 266 -4.25 -17.50 -7.80
CA MET A 266 -3.05 -16.72 -7.50
C MET A 266 -2.16 -16.57 -8.75
N GLN A 267 -1.91 -17.68 -9.46
CA GLN A 267 -1.14 -17.66 -10.70
C GLN A 267 -1.88 -16.89 -11.81
N GLU A 268 -3.18 -17.09 -11.98
CA GLU A 268 -3.98 -16.36 -12.97
C GLU A 268 -3.97 -14.85 -12.70
N LEU A 269 -4.07 -14.44 -11.42
CA LEU A 269 -3.97 -13.03 -11.03
C LEU A 269 -2.62 -12.44 -11.42
N TRP A 270 -1.54 -13.15 -11.14
CA TRP A 270 -0.18 -12.74 -11.52
C TRP A 270 -0.07 -12.56 -13.03
N ASP A 271 -0.38 -13.60 -13.82
CA ASP A 271 -0.20 -13.60 -15.26
C ASP A 271 -1.01 -12.51 -15.97
N ARG A 272 -2.26 -12.32 -15.52
CA ARG A 272 -3.12 -11.25 -16.06
C ARG A 272 -2.60 -9.86 -15.71
N THR A 273 -2.09 -9.68 -14.49
CA THR A 273 -1.52 -8.39 -14.08
C THR A 273 -0.22 -8.11 -14.81
N GLU A 274 0.69 -9.10 -14.92
CA GLU A 274 1.92 -8.98 -15.72
C GLU A 274 1.63 -8.55 -17.16
N LYS A 275 0.70 -9.24 -17.82
CA LYS A 275 0.30 -8.90 -19.19
C LYS A 275 -0.23 -7.45 -19.29
N LEU A 276 -0.98 -6.99 -18.28
CA LEU A 276 -1.55 -5.65 -18.26
C LEU A 276 -0.46 -4.57 -18.12
N VAL A 277 0.57 -4.83 -17.32
CA VAL A 277 1.63 -3.85 -17.01
C VAL A 277 2.88 -4.03 -17.86
N GLN A 278 2.95 -5.04 -18.73
CA GLN A 278 4.15 -5.46 -19.47
C GLN A 278 4.87 -4.29 -20.16
N LYS A 279 4.13 -3.44 -20.88
CA LYS A 279 4.71 -2.28 -21.58
C LYS A 279 5.40 -1.24 -20.69
N PHE A 280 5.16 -1.31 -19.36
CA PHE A 280 5.78 -0.43 -18.37
C PHE A 280 6.94 -1.12 -17.64
N LEU A 281 7.13 -2.42 -17.81
CA LEU A 281 8.23 -3.17 -17.21
C LEU A 281 9.48 -3.20 -18.13
N GLU A 282 9.27 -3.00 -19.41
CA GLU A 282 10.33 -2.87 -20.42
C GLU A 282 11.00 -1.48 -20.33
#